data_1cc480c6f7cdea259001f5d033768298
#
_entry.id   1cc480c6f7cdea259001f5d033768298
#
_cell.length_a   1.000
_cell.length_b   1.000
_cell.length_c   1.000
_cell.angle_alpha   90.00
_cell.angle_beta   90.00
_cell.angle_gamma   90.00
#
_symmetry.space_group_name_H-M   'P 1'
#
loop_
_entity.id
_entity.type
_entity.pdbx_description
1 polymer ?
#
loop_
_entity_poly.entity_id
_entity_poly.type
_entity_poly.pdbx_seq_one_letter_code
_entity_poly.pdbx_strand_id
1 'polypeptide(L)'
;MAKAPVLTPQADDFPRWYQDVVAKAELADNGPVRGTMVIRPYGYGLWERMQAEVDRRIKEAGAENAYFPLFIPQSYLTREAEHVEGFSPELAVVTHAGGKELDE
;
A
#
# COMPACT_ATOMS: atom_id res chain seq x y z
N MET A 1 19.19 -16.55 34.58
CA MET A 1 18.14 -15.58 34.22
C MET A 1 17.61 -15.89 32.81
N ALA A 2 16.30 -15.93 32.67
CA ALA A 2 15.69 -16.04 31.34
C ALA A 2 15.96 -14.79 30.54
N LYS A 3 16.34 -14.92 29.25
CA LYS A 3 16.48 -13.78 28.36
C LYS A 3 15.11 -13.14 28.12
N ALA A 4 15.06 -11.82 28.03
CA ALA A 4 13.85 -11.13 27.60
C ALA A 4 13.42 -11.64 26.22
N PRO A 5 12.12 -11.81 25.96
CA PRO A 5 11.65 -12.25 24.64
C PRO A 5 12.04 -11.24 23.58
N VAL A 6 12.40 -11.74 22.38
CA VAL A 6 12.76 -10.89 21.23
C VAL A 6 11.55 -10.10 20.74
N LEU A 7 10.37 -10.70 20.85
CA LEU A 7 9.10 -10.12 20.44
C LEU A 7 8.20 -9.94 21.67
N THR A 8 7.38 -8.91 21.64
CA THR A 8 6.24 -8.82 22.55
C THR A 8 5.36 -10.05 22.36
N PRO A 9 4.93 -10.76 23.42
CA PRO A 9 4.04 -11.91 23.26
C PRO A 9 2.73 -11.51 22.57
N GLN A 10 2.32 -12.30 21.60
CA GLN A 10 1.12 -12.05 20.79
C GLN A 10 -0.14 -11.92 21.66
N ALA A 11 -0.25 -12.76 22.72
CA ALA A 11 -1.40 -12.74 23.62
C ALA A 11 -1.47 -11.49 24.52
N ASP A 12 -0.32 -10.86 24.78
CA ASP A 12 -0.25 -9.68 25.66
C ASP A 12 -0.59 -8.40 24.91
N ASP A 13 -0.05 -8.24 23.71
CA ASP A 13 -0.28 -7.06 22.87
C ASP A 13 -0.08 -7.44 21.40
N PHE A 14 -1.17 -7.80 20.71
CA PHE A 14 -1.12 -8.21 19.32
C PHE A 14 -0.59 -7.10 18.39
N PRO A 15 -1.07 -5.85 18.46
CA PRO A 15 -0.53 -4.78 17.61
C PRO A 15 0.98 -4.57 17.79
N ARG A 16 1.46 -4.63 19.02
CA ARG A 16 2.90 -4.51 19.31
C ARG A 16 3.68 -5.70 18.76
N TRP A 17 3.18 -6.90 18.97
CA TRP A 17 3.77 -8.11 18.40
C TRP A 17 3.90 -8.01 16.88
N TYR A 18 2.86 -7.53 16.20
CA TYR A 18 2.87 -7.34 14.75
C TYR A 18 3.98 -6.39 14.30
N GLN A 19 4.10 -5.25 14.97
CA GLN A 19 5.16 -4.27 14.68
C GLN A 19 6.55 -4.85 14.93
N ASP A 20 6.72 -5.58 16.01
CA ASP A 20 7.98 -6.24 16.34
C ASP A 20 8.38 -7.26 15.27
N VAL A 21 7.43 -8.05 14.78
CA VAL A 21 7.67 -9.04 13.70
C VAL A 21 8.12 -8.32 12.42
N VAL A 22 7.42 -7.27 12.02
CA VAL A 22 7.76 -6.51 10.81
C VAL A 22 9.20 -5.97 10.89
N ALA A 23 9.57 -5.42 12.03
CA ALA A 23 10.91 -4.86 12.24
C ALA A 23 11.99 -5.94 12.35
N LYS A 24 11.77 -6.96 13.19
CA LYS A 24 12.78 -8.00 13.49
C LYS A 24 13.01 -8.98 12.34
N ALA A 25 11.96 -9.30 11.59
CA ALA A 25 12.08 -10.14 10.40
C ALA A 25 12.51 -9.36 9.14
N GLU A 26 12.78 -8.08 9.29
CA GLU A 26 13.23 -7.21 8.20
C GLU A 26 12.27 -7.20 7.00
N LEU A 27 10.95 -7.18 7.28
CA LEU A 27 9.92 -7.23 6.25
C LEU A 27 9.67 -5.88 5.59
N ALA A 28 9.65 -4.81 6.40
CA ALA A 28 9.39 -3.45 5.93
C ALA A 28 10.06 -2.42 6.84
N ASP A 29 10.23 -1.23 6.31
CA ASP A 29 10.79 -0.09 7.04
C ASP A 29 10.08 1.19 6.58
N ASN A 30 10.24 2.25 7.35
CA ASN A 30 9.68 3.56 6.99
C ASN A 30 10.39 4.13 5.76
N GLY A 31 9.62 4.74 4.87
CA GLY A 31 10.17 5.50 3.77
C GLY A 31 10.63 6.90 4.21
N PRO A 32 11.31 7.63 3.32
CA PRO A 32 11.83 8.98 3.63
C PRO A 32 10.73 10.04 3.73
N VAL A 33 9.58 9.80 3.14
CA VAL A 33 8.42 10.68 3.21
C VAL A 33 7.44 10.11 4.22
N ARG A 34 6.89 10.96 5.10
CA ARG A 34 5.92 10.54 6.10
C ARG A 34 4.75 9.79 5.48
N GLY A 35 4.40 8.67 6.05
CA GLY A 35 3.32 7.81 5.59
C GLY A 35 3.69 6.85 4.47
N THR A 36 4.96 6.87 4.04
CA THR A 36 5.48 5.91 3.06
C THR A 36 6.28 4.80 3.73
N MET A 37 6.38 3.66 3.06
CA MET A 37 7.19 2.55 3.56
C MET A 37 7.99 1.91 2.43
N VAL A 38 9.08 1.29 2.82
CA VAL A 38 9.87 0.41 1.97
C VAL A 38 9.52 -1.02 2.36
N ILE A 39 8.97 -1.79 1.44
CA ILE A 39 8.79 -3.23 1.64
C ILE A 39 10.10 -3.89 1.23
N ARG A 40 10.77 -4.50 2.20
CA ARG A 40 12.09 -5.09 2.00
C ARG A 40 11.98 -6.42 1.26
N PRO A 41 13.08 -6.94 0.69
CA PRO A 41 13.02 -8.14 -0.17
C PRO A 41 12.30 -9.33 0.43
N TYR A 42 12.51 -9.61 1.71
CA TYR A 42 11.86 -10.74 2.38
C TYR A 42 10.34 -10.53 2.49
N GLY A 43 9.91 -9.33 2.85
CA GLY A 43 8.49 -8.98 2.89
C GLY A 43 7.87 -8.96 1.50
N TYR A 44 8.58 -8.44 0.51
CA TYR A 44 8.10 -8.40 -0.87
C TYR A 44 7.95 -9.80 -1.47
N GLY A 45 8.82 -10.74 -1.10
CA GLY A 45 8.68 -12.13 -1.51
C GLY A 45 7.37 -12.79 -1.04
N LEU A 46 6.91 -12.44 0.17
CA LEU A 46 5.58 -12.86 0.66
C LEU A 46 4.46 -12.26 -0.18
N TRP A 47 4.56 -10.96 -0.47
CA TRP A 47 3.61 -10.26 -1.33
C TRP A 47 3.52 -10.89 -2.73
N GLU A 48 4.65 -11.18 -3.35
CA GLU A 48 4.69 -11.78 -4.69
C GLU A 48 3.94 -13.12 -4.74
N ARG A 49 4.09 -13.94 -3.70
CA ARG A 49 3.38 -15.22 -3.62
C ARG A 49 1.88 -15.05 -3.47
N MET A 50 1.44 -14.12 -2.61
CA MET A 50 0.02 -13.79 -2.45
C MET A 50 -0.56 -13.23 -3.75
N GLN A 51 0.16 -12.30 -4.39
CA GLN A 51 -0.25 -11.69 -5.65
C GLN A 51 -0.42 -12.73 -6.75
N ALA A 52 0.54 -13.65 -6.89
CA ALA A 52 0.49 -14.69 -7.92
C ALA A 52 -0.73 -15.61 -7.74
N GLU A 53 -1.05 -15.99 -6.51
CA GLU A 53 -2.19 -16.84 -6.23
C GLU A 53 -3.53 -16.14 -6.49
N VAL A 54 -3.66 -14.90 -6.07
CA VAL A 54 -4.86 -14.08 -6.32
C VAL A 54 -5.02 -13.83 -7.81
N ASP A 55 -3.95 -13.46 -8.52
CA ASP A 55 -3.95 -13.21 -9.96
C ASP A 55 -4.41 -14.45 -10.73
N ARG A 56 -3.90 -15.62 -10.38
CA ARG A 56 -4.30 -16.88 -10.99
C ARG A 56 -5.80 -17.13 -10.86
N ARG A 57 -6.36 -16.94 -9.67
CA ARG A 57 -7.78 -17.14 -9.40
C ARG A 57 -8.67 -16.14 -10.14
N ILE A 58 -8.24 -14.89 -10.22
CA ILE A 58 -8.96 -13.83 -10.94
C ILE A 58 -9.01 -14.17 -12.44
N LYS A 59 -7.90 -14.63 -13.01
CA LYS A 59 -7.83 -15.05 -14.43
C LYS A 59 -8.67 -16.29 -14.71
N GLU A 60 -8.69 -17.26 -13.80
CA GLU A 60 -9.58 -18.43 -13.93
C GLU A 60 -11.06 -18.01 -13.95
N ALA A 61 -11.42 -16.93 -13.28
CA ALA A 61 -12.78 -16.38 -13.30
C ALA A 61 -13.09 -15.60 -14.58
N GLY A 62 -12.13 -15.45 -15.51
CA GLY A 62 -12.30 -14.81 -16.80
C GLY A 62 -11.80 -13.37 -16.90
N ALA A 63 -11.18 -12.83 -15.85
CA ALA A 63 -10.59 -11.49 -15.91
C ALA A 63 -9.27 -11.51 -16.68
N GLU A 64 -8.99 -10.40 -17.34
CA GLU A 64 -7.74 -10.16 -18.05
C GLU A 64 -7.04 -8.92 -17.50
N ASN A 65 -5.70 -8.92 -17.52
CA ASN A 65 -4.92 -7.79 -17.07
C ASN A 65 -4.97 -6.66 -18.10
N ALA A 66 -5.10 -5.43 -17.60
CA ALA A 66 -4.95 -4.22 -18.40
C ALA A 66 -4.02 -3.26 -17.65
N TYR A 67 -3.40 -2.37 -18.37
CA TYR A 67 -2.58 -1.31 -17.80
C TYR A 67 -3.21 0.05 -18.10
N PHE A 68 -3.55 0.77 -17.06
CA PHE A 68 -4.12 2.11 -17.17
C PHE A 68 -3.06 3.16 -16.80
N PRO A 69 -3.21 4.41 -17.32
CA PRO A 69 -2.33 5.50 -16.90
C PRO A 69 -2.34 5.70 -15.38
N LEU A 70 -1.17 6.01 -14.84
CA LEU A 70 -1.02 6.29 -13.40
C LEU A 70 -1.74 7.57 -12.99
N PHE A 71 -1.68 8.61 -13.84
CA PHE A 71 -2.30 9.89 -13.58
C PHE A 71 -3.60 10.03 -14.35
N ILE A 72 -4.61 10.57 -13.68
CA ILE A 72 -5.91 10.88 -14.28
C ILE A 72 -6.27 12.32 -13.97
N PRO A 73 -7.11 12.99 -14.79
CA PRO A 73 -7.56 14.33 -14.48
C PRO A 73 -8.31 14.40 -13.14
N GLN A 74 -8.03 15.42 -12.35
CA GLN A 74 -8.70 15.62 -11.06
C GLN A 74 -10.22 15.74 -11.20
N SER A 75 -10.69 16.30 -12.30
CA SER A 75 -12.12 16.42 -12.60
C SER A 75 -12.86 15.08 -12.63
N TYR A 76 -12.20 13.98 -12.98
CA TYR A 76 -12.82 12.65 -12.97
C TYR A 76 -13.16 12.22 -11.54
N LEU A 77 -12.29 12.50 -10.59
CA LEU A 77 -12.52 12.17 -9.19
C LEU A 77 -13.57 13.07 -8.56
N THR A 78 -13.64 14.33 -8.97
CA THR A 78 -14.70 15.26 -8.54
C THR A 78 -16.07 14.78 -8.98
N ARG A 79 -16.20 14.28 -10.21
CA ARG A 79 -17.46 13.69 -10.71
C ARG A 79 -17.90 12.47 -9.90
N GLU A 80 -16.96 11.60 -9.55
CA GLU A 80 -17.27 10.43 -8.71
C GLU A 80 -17.75 10.84 -7.32
N ALA A 81 -17.18 11.88 -6.74
CA ALA A 81 -17.63 12.41 -5.44
C ALA A 81 -19.07 12.90 -5.46
N GLU A 82 -19.57 13.37 -6.60
CA GLU A 82 -20.97 13.80 -6.77
C GLU A 82 -21.95 12.61 -6.81
N HIS A 83 -21.46 11.41 -7.18
CA HIS A 83 -22.28 10.20 -7.34
C HIS A 83 -22.24 9.27 -6.13
N VAL A 84 -21.21 9.36 -5.31
CA VAL A 84 -20.99 8.48 -4.15
C VAL A 84 -21.11 9.29 -2.88
N GLU A 85 -22.20 9.06 -2.13
CA GLU A 85 -22.41 9.69 -0.83
C GLU A 85 -21.30 9.29 0.15
N GLY A 86 -20.70 10.26 0.80
CA GLY A 86 -19.59 10.02 1.74
C GLY A 86 -18.23 9.79 1.09
N PHE A 87 -18.12 9.91 -0.22
CA PHE A 87 -16.85 9.82 -0.93
C PHE A 87 -16.01 11.07 -0.69
N SER A 88 -14.90 10.90 0.01
CA SER A 88 -13.94 11.98 0.31
C SER A 88 -12.54 11.52 -0.07
N PRO A 89 -12.09 11.75 -1.31
CA PRO A 89 -10.79 11.29 -1.75
C PRO A 89 -9.66 12.10 -1.09
N GLU A 90 -8.69 11.39 -0.53
CA GLU A 90 -7.43 11.97 -0.10
C GLU A 90 -6.41 11.79 -1.23
N LEU A 91 -6.07 12.87 -1.90
CA LEU A 91 -5.30 12.83 -3.13
C LEU A 91 -3.90 13.44 -2.97
N ALA A 92 -2.94 12.87 -3.71
CA ALA A 92 -1.73 13.57 -4.07
C ALA A 92 -1.93 14.12 -5.48
N VAL A 93 -1.90 15.42 -5.62
CA VAL A 93 -2.17 16.09 -6.91
C VAL A 93 -0.86 16.62 -7.48
N VAL A 94 -0.58 16.28 -8.74
CA VAL A 94 0.55 16.86 -9.47
C VAL A 94 0.13 18.27 -9.94
N THR A 95 0.81 19.28 -9.43
CA THR A 95 0.52 20.68 -9.75
C THR A 95 1.44 21.27 -10.80
N HIS A 96 2.61 20.66 -11.01
CA HIS A 96 3.63 21.14 -11.94
C HIS A 96 4.21 19.96 -12.73
N ALA A 97 4.48 20.17 -13.99
CA ALA A 97 5.20 19.26 -14.85
C ALA A 97 6.03 20.03 -15.88
N GLY A 98 7.28 19.59 -16.12
CA GLY A 98 8.18 20.26 -17.05
C GLY A 98 8.48 21.72 -16.69
N GLY A 99 8.46 22.06 -15.41
CA GLY A 99 8.69 23.40 -14.91
C GLY A 99 7.51 24.37 -15.08
N LYS A 100 6.36 23.86 -15.48
CA LYS A 100 5.14 24.67 -15.67
C LYS A 100 4.03 24.21 -14.72
N GLU A 101 3.22 25.14 -14.27
CA GLU A 101 2.00 24.84 -13.53
C GLU A 101 0.97 24.19 -14.46
N LEU A 102 0.26 23.20 -13.94
CA LEU A 102 -0.78 22.48 -14.69
C LEU A 102 -2.15 23.10 -14.42
N ASP A 103 -2.99 23.15 -15.47
CA ASP A 103 -4.38 23.64 -15.36
C ASP A 103 -5.30 22.54 -14.78
N GLU A 104 -4.93 21.27 -14.99
CA GLU A 104 -5.67 20.09 -14.52
C GLU A 104 -4.73 18.93 -14.25
#